data_fef261f570d57a71b27dcbf0f95df419
#
_entry.id   fef261f570d57a71b27dcbf0f95df419
#
_cell.length_a   1.000
_cell.length_b   1.000
_cell.length_c   1.000
_cell.angle_alpha   90.00
_cell.angle_beta   90.00
_cell.angle_gamma   90.00
#
_symmetry.space_group_name_H-M   'P 1'
#
loop_
_entity.id
_entity.type
_entity.pdbx_description
1 polymer ?
#
loop_
_entity_poly.entity_id
_entity_poly.type
_entity_poly.pdbx_seq_one_letter_code
_entity_poly.pdbx_strand_id
1 'polypeptide(L)'
;ILALSGGGYLGLYTAIVLAQIEQRLGEPLGRRFDLIAGTSVGGILAMAVAFELPLSVIVDLFKNRGEQVFSGRGLPSGTVTRLLDLTRSVTGPKYDGQVLRDELQRHFGDATLADARHALVIPAVDVTRSVTKVFKTPHVQTSRGDEDQRVVDQLRVDGWHREAERAV
;
A
#
# COMPACT_ATOMS: atom_id res chain seq x y z
N ILE A 1 14.13 -8.84 8.93
CA ILE A 1 13.42 -7.73 8.26
C ILE A 1 12.82 -8.23 6.96
N LEU A 2 11.57 -7.88 6.68
CA LEU A 2 10.92 -8.08 5.39
C LEU A 2 10.74 -6.70 4.72
N ALA A 3 11.36 -6.49 3.56
CA ALA A 3 11.21 -5.27 2.79
C ALA A 3 10.52 -5.56 1.44
N LEU A 4 9.41 -4.89 1.18
CA LEU A 4 8.54 -5.12 0.03
C LEU A 4 8.53 -3.89 -0.88
N SER A 5 9.04 -4.04 -2.09
CA SER A 5 9.10 -2.97 -3.08
C SER A 5 7.73 -2.73 -3.73
N GLY A 6 7.49 -1.50 -4.16
CA GLY A 6 6.39 -1.15 -5.05
C GLY A 6 6.54 -1.78 -6.43
N GLY A 7 5.54 -1.57 -7.28
CA GLY A 7 5.56 -2.10 -8.66
C GLY A 7 4.19 -2.16 -9.30
N GLY A 8 3.19 -1.51 -8.74
CA GLY A 8 1.83 -1.53 -9.25
C GLY A 8 1.28 -2.96 -9.33
N TYR A 9 0.70 -3.34 -10.47
CA TYR A 9 0.11 -4.67 -10.65
C TYR A 9 1.13 -5.84 -10.51
N LEU A 10 2.43 -5.59 -10.66
CA LEU A 10 3.47 -6.59 -10.41
C LEU A 10 3.51 -7.05 -8.93
N GLY A 11 2.90 -6.30 -8.03
CA GLY A 11 2.68 -6.72 -6.64
C GLY A 11 1.88 -8.01 -6.50
N LEU A 12 1.07 -8.39 -7.51
CA LEU A 12 0.38 -9.68 -7.55
C LEU A 12 1.38 -10.85 -7.50
N TYR A 13 2.49 -10.76 -8.24
CA TYR A 13 3.52 -11.81 -8.20
C TYR A 13 4.10 -11.93 -6.77
N THR A 14 4.44 -10.81 -6.16
CA THR A 14 4.93 -10.79 -4.77
C THR A 14 3.89 -11.37 -3.80
N ALA A 15 2.62 -10.99 -3.94
CA ALA A 15 1.52 -11.51 -3.12
C ALA A 15 1.40 -13.03 -3.24
N ILE A 16 1.46 -13.58 -4.46
CA ILE A 16 1.39 -15.04 -4.71
C ILE A 16 2.56 -15.75 -4.03
N VAL A 17 3.78 -15.25 -4.21
CA VAL A 17 4.98 -15.85 -3.59
C VAL A 17 4.86 -15.85 -2.06
N LEU A 18 4.49 -14.71 -1.47
CA LEU A 18 4.33 -14.60 -0.02
C LEU A 18 3.20 -15.49 0.49
N ALA A 19 2.06 -15.59 -0.22
CA ALA A 19 0.96 -16.47 0.15
C ALA A 19 1.38 -17.96 0.13
N GLN A 20 2.20 -18.36 -0.84
CA GLN A 20 2.73 -19.73 -0.90
C GLN A 20 3.70 -20.00 0.26
N ILE A 21 4.52 -19.03 0.64
CA ILE A 21 5.41 -19.16 1.79
C ILE A 21 4.59 -19.29 3.07
N GLU A 22 3.61 -18.42 3.28
CA GLU A 22 2.70 -18.44 4.44
C GLU A 22 1.98 -19.80 4.55
N GLN A 23 1.45 -20.29 3.44
CA GLN A 23 0.81 -21.61 3.40
C GLN A 23 1.76 -22.75 3.79
N ARG A 24 3.02 -22.73 3.33
CA ARG A 24 4.02 -23.74 3.68
C ARG A 24 4.48 -23.66 5.13
N LEU A 25 4.50 -22.44 5.69
CA LEU A 25 4.84 -22.24 7.10
C LEU A 25 3.71 -22.69 8.03
N GLY A 26 2.45 -22.68 7.56
CA GLY A 26 1.28 -23.01 8.36
C GLY A 26 0.97 -21.97 9.44
N GLU A 27 1.55 -20.78 9.35
CA GLU A 27 1.34 -19.67 10.28
C GLU A 27 1.49 -18.32 9.59
N PRO A 28 0.94 -17.23 10.16
CA PRO A 28 1.08 -15.89 9.62
C PRO A 28 2.52 -15.48 9.40
N LEU A 29 2.82 -14.98 8.20
CA LEU A 29 4.18 -14.64 7.78
C LEU A 29 4.82 -13.57 8.67
N GLY A 30 4.01 -12.66 9.21
CA GLY A 30 4.48 -11.57 10.08
C GLY A 30 5.28 -12.04 11.30
N ARG A 31 4.97 -13.24 11.80
CA ARG A 31 5.65 -13.82 12.97
C ARG A 31 7.13 -14.16 12.73
N ARG A 32 7.56 -14.16 11.49
CA ARG A 32 8.94 -14.49 11.10
C ARG A 32 9.86 -13.28 10.98
N PHE A 33 9.33 -12.06 11.16
CA PHE A 33 10.08 -10.83 10.95
C PHE A 33 9.90 -9.84 12.10
N ASP A 34 11.01 -9.29 12.57
CA ASP A 34 11.04 -8.25 13.61
C ASP A 34 10.60 -6.89 13.08
N LEU A 35 10.72 -6.66 11.77
CA LEU A 35 10.33 -5.43 11.11
C LEU A 35 9.84 -5.72 9.70
N ILE A 36 8.73 -5.13 9.35
CA ILE A 36 8.12 -5.22 8.02
C ILE A 36 8.10 -3.81 7.43
N ALA A 37 8.56 -3.68 6.19
CA ALA A 37 8.59 -2.40 5.49
C ALA A 37 8.06 -2.55 4.06
N GLY A 38 7.38 -1.51 3.54
CA GLY A 38 6.90 -1.57 2.17
C GLY A 38 6.59 -0.21 1.57
N THR A 39 6.73 -0.10 0.25
CA THR A 39 6.42 1.12 -0.52
C THR A 39 5.35 0.86 -1.56
N SER A 40 4.42 1.79 -1.76
CA SER A 40 3.33 1.66 -2.74
C SER A 40 2.55 0.34 -2.51
N VAL A 41 2.36 -0.48 -3.53
CA VAL A 41 1.75 -1.83 -3.40
C VAL A 41 2.47 -2.71 -2.38
N GLY A 42 3.80 -2.60 -2.28
CA GLY A 42 4.56 -3.26 -1.21
C GLY A 42 4.14 -2.80 0.19
N GLY A 43 3.68 -1.57 0.34
CA GLY A 43 3.09 -1.07 1.59
C GLY A 43 1.77 -1.76 1.93
N ILE A 44 0.91 -2.04 0.94
CA ILE A 44 -0.34 -2.79 1.13
C ILE A 44 -0.03 -4.22 1.60
N LEU A 45 0.93 -4.87 0.94
CA LEU A 45 1.38 -6.20 1.33
C LEU A 45 2.01 -6.21 2.74
N ALA A 46 2.82 -5.19 3.04
CA ALA A 46 3.43 -5.02 4.36
C ALA A 46 2.39 -4.87 5.47
N MET A 47 1.32 -4.10 5.21
CA MET A 47 0.19 -3.98 6.14
C MET A 47 -0.52 -5.33 6.32
N ALA A 48 -0.83 -6.04 5.23
CA ALA A 48 -1.47 -7.35 5.33
C ALA A 48 -0.65 -8.31 6.21
N VAL A 49 0.68 -8.34 6.01
CA VAL A 49 1.60 -9.15 6.82
C VAL A 49 1.63 -8.69 8.27
N ALA A 50 1.70 -7.37 8.52
CA ALA A 50 1.80 -6.81 9.87
C ALA A 50 0.51 -6.99 10.70
N PHE A 51 -0.64 -7.06 10.04
CA PHE A 51 -1.94 -7.31 10.67
C PHE A 51 -2.33 -8.80 10.71
N GLU A 52 -1.47 -9.69 10.20
CA GLU A 52 -1.77 -11.13 10.04
C GLU A 52 -3.03 -11.38 9.18
N LEU A 53 -3.30 -10.50 8.21
CA LEU A 53 -4.32 -10.76 7.20
C LEU A 53 -3.79 -11.82 6.23
N PRO A 54 -4.53 -12.93 5.99
CA PRO A 54 -4.07 -13.98 5.07
C PRO A 54 -3.71 -13.42 3.71
N LEU A 55 -2.52 -13.69 3.22
CA LEU A 55 -2.04 -13.15 1.95
C LEU A 55 -2.82 -13.65 0.74
N SER A 56 -3.53 -14.79 0.86
CA SER A 56 -4.50 -15.25 -0.14
C SER A 56 -5.60 -14.22 -0.41
N VAL A 57 -6.05 -13.49 0.61
CA VAL A 57 -7.06 -12.42 0.49
C VAL A 57 -6.54 -11.30 -0.43
N ILE A 58 -5.28 -10.94 -0.27
CA ILE A 58 -4.65 -9.92 -1.13
C ILE A 58 -4.47 -10.44 -2.56
N VAL A 59 -4.11 -11.72 -2.72
CA VAL A 59 -4.04 -12.34 -4.06
C VAL A 59 -5.40 -12.28 -4.76
N ASP A 60 -6.49 -12.58 -4.04
CA ASP A 60 -7.85 -12.55 -4.58
C ASP A 60 -8.29 -11.12 -4.92
N LEU A 61 -7.94 -10.13 -4.09
CA LEU A 61 -8.15 -8.71 -4.37
C LEU A 61 -7.48 -8.32 -5.69
N PHE A 62 -6.22 -8.65 -5.88
CA PHE A 62 -5.50 -8.35 -7.12
C PHE A 62 -6.10 -9.06 -8.34
N LYS A 63 -6.50 -10.33 -8.22
CA LYS A 63 -7.10 -11.09 -9.31
C LYS A 63 -8.48 -10.55 -9.71
N ASN A 64 -9.30 -10.21 -8.73
CA ASN A 64 -10.69 -9.85 -8.97
C ASN A 64 -10.90 -8.34 -9.24
N ARG A 65 -10.04 -7.49 -8.67
CA ARG A 65 -10.17 -6.03 -8.72
C ARG A 65 -8.91 -5.33 -9.23
N GLY A 66 -7.85 -6.07 -9.52
CA GLY A 66 -6.56 -5.49 -9.88
C GLY A 66 -6.62 -4.59 -11.12
N GLU A 67 -7.41 -4.96 -12.13
CA GLU A 67 -7.63 -4.06 -13.28
C GLU A 67 -8.30 -2.75 -12.85
N GLN A 68 -9.30 -2.78 -12.01
CA GLN A 68 -10.00 -1.58 -11.54
C GLN A 68 -9.12 -0.71 -10.64
N VAL A 69 -8.29 -1.34 -9.79
CA VAL A 69 -7.39 -0.65 -8.87
C VAL A 69 -6.17 -0.06 -9.60
N PHE A 70 -5.63 -0.78 -10.60
CA PHE A 70 -4.34 -0.43 -11.23
C PHE A 70 -4.48 0.04 -12.69
N SER A 71 -5.65 -0.08 -13.33
CA SER A 71 -5.85 0.24 -14.75
C SER A 71 -6.34 1.66 -14.99
N GLY A 72 -5.95 2.62 -14.18
CA GLY A 72 -6.22 4.02 -14.51
C GLY A 72 -5.81 4.41 -15.95
N ARG A 73 -4.95 3.62 -16.60
CA ARG A 73 -4.62 3.66 -18.05
C ARG A 73 -3.89 2.38 -18.42
N GLY A 74 -4.27 1.74 -19.54
CA GLY A 74 -3.68 0.49 -20.03
C GLY A 74 -2.15 0.48 -20.02
N LEU A 75 -1.57 -0.71 -19.94
CA LEU A 75 -0.12 -0.91 -19.98
C LEU A 75 0.48 -0.18 -21.19
N PRO A 76 1.52 0.67 -21.02
CA PRO A 76 2.14 1.36 -22.13
C PRO A 76 2.77 0.35 -23.08
N SER A 77 2.25 0.27 -24.31
CA SER A 77 2.70 -0.69 -25.32
C SER A 77 3.90 -0.22 -26.16
N GLY A 78 4.56 0.89 -25.79
CA GLY A 78 5.69 1.44 -26.55
C GLY A 78 6.63 2.32 -25.74
N THR A 79 7.87 2.47 -26.24
CA THR A 79 8.96 3.25 -25.60
C THR A 79 8.61 4.74 -25.45
N VAL A 80 7.86 5.31 -26.39
CA VAL A 80 7.45 6.73 -26.40
C VAL A 80 6.35 6.99 -25.34
N THR A 81 5.48 6.01 -25.10
CA THR A 81 4.43 6.10 -24.07
C THR A 81 5.01 6.07 -22.65
N ARG A 82 6.16 5.42 -22.42
CA ARG A 82 6.84 5.42 -21.11
C ARG A 82 7.34 6.81 -20.70
N LEU A 83 7.87 7.59 -21.65
CA LEU A 83 8.33 8.97 -21.38
C LEU A 83 7.15 9.91 -21.11
N LEU A 84 6.05 9.76 -21.86
CA LEU A 84 4.82 10.52 -21.65
C LEU A 84 4.11 10.15 -20.34
N ASP A 85 4.21 8.90 -19.91
CA ASP A 85 3.67 8.47 -18.61
C ASP A 85 4.46 9.02 -17.41
N LEU A 86 5.77 9.22 -17.54
CA LEU A 86 6.58 9.90 -16.53
C LEU A 86 6.18 11.37 -16.35
N THR A 87 5.93 12.09 -17.46
CA THR A 87 5.48 13.48 -17.40
C THR A 87 4.02 13.62 -16.94
N ARG A 88 3.15 12.67 -17.27
CA ARG A 88 1.74 12.63 -16.85
C ARG A 88 1.53 12.18 -15.41
N SER A 89 2.48 11.44 -14.83
CA SER A 89 2.46 11.07 -13.40
C SER A 89 2.56 12.28 -12.47
N VAL A 90 2.95 13.45 -13.01
CA VAL A 90 3.03 14.72 -12.28
C VAL A 90 1.68 15.46 -12.27
N THR A 91 0.74 15.11 -13.17
CA THR A 91 -0.45 15.94 -13.41
C THR A 91 -1.81 15.29 -13.11
N GLY A 92 -1.86 14.08 -12.52
CA GLY A 92 -3.14 13.44 -12.18
C GLY A 92 -3.02 12.12 -11.42
N PRO A 93 -4.07 11.67 -10.70
CA PRO A 93 -4.03 10.41 -9.97
C PRO A 93 -3.82 9.24 -10.93
N LYS A 94 -2.84 8.41 -10.61
CA LYS A 94 -2.43 7.28 -11.44
C LYS A 94 -3.43 6.12 -11.37
N TYR A 95 -4.23 6.05 -10.33
CA TYR A 95 -5.13 4.94 -10.00
C TYR A 95 -6.46 5.44 -9.46
N ASP A 96 -7.53 4.67 -9.63
CA ASP A 96 -8.79 4.92 -8.94
C ASP A 96 -8.65 4.54 -7.45
N GLY A 97 -8.31 5.55 -6.65
CA GLY A 97 -8.10 5.39 -5.22
C GLY A 97 -9.36 4.96 -4.45
N GLN A 98 -10.55 5.15 -5.03
CA GLN A 98 -11.79 4.81 -4.34
C GLN A 98 -12.00 3.29 -4.27
N VAL A 99 -11.77 2.57 -5.37
CA VAL A 99 -11.90 1.10 -5.40
C VAL A 99 -10.93 0.46 -4.42
N LEU A 100 -9.66 0.90 -4.42
CA LEU A 100 -8.66 0.43 -3.47
C LEU A 100 -9.06 0.73 -2.03
N ARG A 101 -9.56 1.95 -1.77
CA ARG A 101 -10.01 2.36 -0.46
C ARG A 101 -11.14 1.48 0.07
N ASP A 102 -12.15 1.23 -0.74
CA ASP A 102 -13.31 0.41 -0.35
C ASP A 102 -12.89 -1.03 -0.02
N GLU A 103 -11.96 -1.60 -0.80
CA GLU A 103 -11.42 -2.92 -0.51
C GLU A 103 -10.60 -2.95 0.78
N LEU A 104 -9.77 -1.95 1.02
CA LEU A 104 -9.00 -1.86 2.26
C LEU A 104 -9.90 -1.63 3.48
N GLN A 105 -10.95 -0.80 3.33
CA GLN A 105 -11.94 -0.58 4.39
C GLN A 105 -12.68 -1.88 4.76
N ARG A 106 -12.92 -2.78 3.80
CA ARG A 106 -13.54 -4.09 4.08
C ARG A 106 -12.65 -4.99 4.92
N HIS A 107 -11.32 -4.93 4.74
CA HIS A 107 -10.39 -5.82 5.39
C HIS A 107 -9.81 -5.27 6.69
N PHE A 108 -9.58 -3.96 6.76
CA PHE A 108 -8.99 -3.32 7.93
C PHE A 108 -10.01 -2.56 8.79
N GLY A 109 -11.20 -2.23 8.23
CA GLY A 109 -12.21 -1.48 8.97
C GLY A 109 -11.66 -0.16 9.50
N ASP A 110 -11.87 0.09 10.79
CA ASP A 110 -11.37 1.28 11.48
C ASP A 110 -10.03 1.06 12.19
N ALA A 111 -9.33 -0.04 11.88
CA ALA A 111 -8.03 -0.33 12.46
C ALA A 111 -7.02 0.81 12.23
N THR A 112 -6.23 1.08 13.25
CA THR A 112 -5.13 2.04 13.24
C THR A 112 -3.79 1.32 13.14
N LEU A 113 -2.70 2.04 12.95
CA LEU A 113 -1.36 1.44 13.01
C LEU A 113 -1.02 0.86 14.39
N ALA A 114 -1.65 1.37 15.45
CA ALA A 114 -1.47 0.83 16.80
C ALA A 114 -2.03 -0.60 16.94
N ASP A 115 -2.98 -0.98 16.09
CA ASP A 115 -3.60 -2.31 16.10
C ASP A 115 -2.76 -3.36 15.33
N ALA A 116 -1.68 -2.95 14.67
CA ALA A 116 -0.78 -3.89 13.99
C ALA A 116 -0.09 -4.82 14.98
N ARG A 117 -0.01 -6.10 14.63
CA ARG A 117 0.61 -7.13 15.49
C ARG A 117 2.12 -7.17 15.40
N HIS A 118 2.67 -6.61 14.32
CA HIS A 118 4.11 -6.59 14.04
C HIS A 118 4.58 -5.20 13.70
N ALA A 119 5.87 -4.91 13.95
CA ALA A 119 6.47 -3.64 13.63
C ALA A 119 6.43 -3.37 12.11
N LEU A 120 5.88 -2.21 11.75
CA LEU A 120 5.63 -1.81 10.37
C LEU A 120 6.19 -0.41 10.09
N VAL A 121 6.79 -0.24 8.92
CA VAL A 121 7.28 1.05 8.40
C VAL A 121 6.86 1.21 6.95
N ILE A 122 6.17 2.33 6.64
CA ILE A 122 5.73 2.67 5.28
C ILE A 122 6.18 4.09 4.96
N PRO A 123 7.22 4.26 4.13
CA PRO A 123 7.58 5.58 3.61
C PRO A 123 6.58 6.04 2.55
N ALA A 124 6.24 7.32 2.59
CA ALA A 124 5.37 7.98 1.65
C ALA A 124 5.86 9.41 1.36
N VAL A 125 5.35 10.03 0.31
CA VAL A 125 5.67 11.42 -0.03
C VAL A 125 4.44 12.29 0.23
N ASP A 126 4.59 13.29 1.09
CA ASP A 126 3.63 14.38 1.22
C ASP A 126 3.88 15.36 0.07
N VAL A 127 3.05 15.28 -0.97
CA VAL A 127 3.21 16.08 -2.19
C VAL A 127 2.97 17.56 -1.90
N THR A 128 2.05 17.88 -0.98
CA THR A 128 1.71 19.26 -0.63
C THR A 128 2.88 19.99 0.02
N ARG A 129 3.64 19.27 0.86
CA ARG A 129 4.78 19.82 1.58
C ARG A 129 6.13 19.47 0.96
N SER A 130 6.13 18.64 -0.08
CA SER A 130 7.34 18.10 -0.74
C SER A 130 8.33 17.46 0.23
N VAL A 131 7.81 16.72 1.22
CA VAL A 131 8.63 16.01 2.22
C VAL A 131 8.31 14.53 2.26
N THR A 132 9.29 13.73 2.66
CA THR A 132 9.06 12.32 2.95
C THR A 132 8.42 12.19 4.33
N LYS A 133 7.29 11.50 4.38
CA LYS A 133 6.64 11.07 5.62
C LYS A 133 6.84 9.56 5.78
N VAL A 134 7.17 9.13 6.99
CA VAL A 134 7.32 7.71 7.31
C VAL A 134 6.27 7.34 8.33
N PHE A 135 5.30 6.52 7.92
CA PHE A 135 4.32 5.93 8.82
C PHE A 135 4.91 4.70 9.49
N LYS A 136 4.67 4.56 10.79
CA LYS A 136 5.23 3.47 11.57
C LYS A 136 4.34 3.11 12.76
N THR A 137 4.40 1.85 13.15
CA THR A 137 3.73 1.35 14.33
C THR A 137 4.44 1.80 15.61
N PRO A 138 3.77 1.77 16.79
CA PRO A 138 4.38 2.13 18.08
C PRO A 138 5.58 1.26 18.47
N HIS A 139 5.72 0.07 17.88
CA HIS A 139 6.87 -0.82 18.10
C HIS A 139 8.19 -0.20 17.62
N VAL A 140 8.15 0.79 16.74
CA VAL A 140 9.32 1.50 16.21
C VAL A 140 9.52 2.80 16.98
N GLN A 141 10.33 2.79 18.01
CA GLN A 141 10.51 3.84 19.03
C GLN A 141 11.17 5.15 18.53
N THR A 142 10.72 5.82 17.50
CA THR A 142 11.42 7.03 17.04
C THR A 142 10.60 8.26 16.73
N SER A 143 9.29 8.25 16.83
CA SER A 143 8.48 9.50 16.80
C SER A 143 7.04 9.27 17.24
N ARG A 144 6.51 10.27 17.91
CA ARG A 144 5.11 10.38 18.30
C ARG A 144 4.26 10.81 17.11
N GLY A 145 3.06 10.26 16.97
CA GLY A 145 1.99 10.90 16.20
C GLY A 145 1.42 10.17 15.01
N ASP A 146 1.93 8.97 14.67
CA ASP A 146 1.37 8.20 13.55
C ASP A 146 0.52 7.00 14.00
N GLU A 147 0.54 6.67 15.29
CA GLU A 147 -0.08 5.48 15.85
C GLU A 147 -1.60 5.47 15.72
N ASP A 148 -2.22 6.65 15.86
CA ASP A 148 -3.68 6.82 15.81
C ASP A 148 -4.23 6.95 14.38
N GLN A 149 -3.38 6.94 13.36
CA GLN A 149 -3.84 7.02 11.97
C GLN A 149 -4.45 5.70 11.53
N ARG A 150 -5.69 5.78 11.02
CA ARG A 150 -6.35 4.62 10.42
C ARG A 150 -5.55 4.12 9.22
N VAL A 151 -5.44 2.80 9.08
CA VAL A 151 -4.74 2.13 7.97
C VAL A 151 -5.22 2.63 6.62
N VAL A 152 -6.53 2.81 6.46
CA VAL A 152 -7.15 3.31 5.23
C VAL A 152 -6.73 4.72 4.87
N ASP A 153 -6.51 5.59 5.87
CA ASP A 153 -6.12 6.98 5.65
C ASP A 153 -4.64 7.14 5.28
N GLN A 154 -3.80 6.17 5.63
CA GLN A 154 -2.38 6.18 5.23
C GLN A 154 -2.18 5.94 3.74
N LEU A 155 -3.04 5.16 3.13
CA LEU A 155 -3.01 4.90 1.70
C LEU A 155 -3.57 6.09 0.89
N ARG A 156 -4.15 7.07 1.57
CA ARG A 156 -4.53 8.38 1.03
C ARG A 156 -3.38 9.39 0.90
N VAL A 157 -2.17 9.02 1.20
CA VAL A 157 -1.03 9.96 1.26
C VAL A 157 -0.69 10.57 -0.10
N ASP A 158 -1.33 10.15 -1.13
CA ASP A 158 -1.40 10.93 -2.35
C ASP A 158 -2.35 12.10 -2.10
N GLY A 159 -1.85 13.23 -1.64
CA GLY A 159 -2.57 14.47 -1.26
C GLY A 159 -3.54 15.07 -2.29
N TRP A 160 -4.03 14.28 -3.21
CA TRP A 160 -4.76 14.63 -4.41
C TRP A 160 -6.24 14.95 -4.19
N HIS A 161 -6.84 14.54 -3.07
CA HIS A 161 -8.29 14.73 -2.90
C HIS A 161 -8.70 15.95 -2.08
N ARG A 162 -7.82 16.58 -1.31
CA ARG A 162 -8.20 17.77 -0.53
C ARG A 162 -8.08 19.09 -1.27
N GLU A 163 -7.31 19.17 -2.35
CA GLU A 163 -7.20 20.40 -3.14
C GLU A 163 -8.18 20.43 -4.33
N ALA A 164 -8.57 19.29 -4.87
CA ALA A 164 -9.59 19.23 -5.92
C ALA A 164 -10.98 19.65 -5.42
N GLU A 165 -11.31 19.42 -4.14
CA GLU A 165 -12.57 19.87 -3.54
C GLU A 165 -12.57 21.36 -3.10
N ARG A 166 -11.42 22.02 -3.06
CA ARG A 166 -11.30 23.44 -2.74
C ARG A 166 -11.11 24.36 -3.95
N ALA A 167 -10.99 23.78 -5.14
CA ALA A 167 -10.76 24.51 -6.39
C ALA A 167 -12.02 24.55 -7.30
N VAL A 168 -13.22 24.22 -6.76
CA VAL A 168 -14.51 24.41 -7.43
C VAL A 168 -15.34 25.43 -6.65
#